data_47ecf03e919fbbf3937478e5cb625da7
#
_entry.id   47ecf03e919fbbf3937478e5cb625da7
#
_cell.length_a   1.000
_cell.length_b   1.000
_cell.length_c   1.000
_cell.angle_alpha   90.00
_cell.angle_beta   90.00
_cell.angle_gamma   90.00
#
_symmetry.space_group_name_H-M   'P 1'
#
loop_
_entity.id
_entity.type
_entity.pdbx_description
1 polymer ?
#
loop_
_entity_poly.entity_id
_entity_poly.type
_entity_poly.pdbx_seq_one_letter_code
_entity_poly.pdbx_strand_id
1 'polypeptide(L)'
;MADHHHHHHHHLQLGTNIILEGHQEEAAVMPKLITVLSSLLQRVAESNDLSQRFHPQKISVFHGLTRPTISIHSYLERIFKYANCSPSCFVVAYVYLDRFAQKQPSLPINSFNVHRLLITSVLVSAKFMDDIYYNNAFYAKVGGVSTTEMNLLEVDFLFALGFQLNVTPAAFYTYCSYLQREMFLQSPLQLEEPLNVGRQLKQYHCCFSEDECAHQKQLAV
;
A
#
# COMPACT_ATOMS: atom_id res chain seq x y z
N MET A 1 -43.37 -3.07 33.93
CA MET A 1 -43.16 -2.72 32.48
C MET A 1 -42.15 -1.54 32.36
N ALA A 2 -40.98 -1.67 32.98
CA ALA A 2 -39.97 -0.60 32.95
C ALA A 2 -38.53 -1.07 32.73
N ASP A 3 -38.27 -2.36 32.54
CA ASP A 3 -36.90 -2.90 32.47
C ASP A 3 -36.39 -3.25 31.06
N HIS A 4 -37.26 -3.16 30.03
CA HIS A 4 -36.83 -3.50 28.65
C HIS A 4 -36.20 -2.35 27.85
N HIS A 5 -36.32 -1.09 28.32
CA HIS A 5 -35.76 0.06 27.57
C HIS A 5 -34.31 0.36 27.91
N HIS A 6 -33.80 -0.10 29.07
CA HIS A 6 -32.43 0.22 29.48
C HIS A 6 -31.36 -0.68 28.80
N HIS A 7 -31.70 -1.92 28.46
CA HIS A 7 -30.76 -2.85 27.82
C HIS A 7 -30.49 -2.51 26.34
N HIS A 8 -31.46 -1.94 25.62
CA HIS A 8 -31.29 -1.59 24.20
C HIS A 8 -30.39 -0.36 24.02
N HIS A 9 -30.42 0.60 24.92
CA HIS A 9 -29.56 1.78 24.86
C HIS A 9 -28.09 1.46 25.17
N HIS A 10 -27.84 0.52 26.06
CA HIS A 10 -26.45 0.12 26.39
C HIS A 10 -25.77 -0.66 25.24
N HIS A 11 -26.50 -1.49 24.52
CA HIS A 11 -25.97 -2.22 23.38
C HIS A 11 -25.66 -1.32 22.17
N LEU A 12 -26.48 -0.31 21.93
CA LEU A 12 -26.24 0.69 20.87
C LEU A 12 -25.05 1.60 21.20
N GLN A 13 -24.87 1.98 22.45
CA GLN A 13 -23.72 2.79 22.89
C GLN A 13 -22.41 2.01 22.86
N LEU A 14 -22.39 0.74 23.20
CA LEU A 14 -21.21 -0.12 23.07
C LEU A 14 -20.83 -0.34 21.59
N GLY A 15 -21.81 -0.58 20.72
CA GLY A 15 -21.58 -0.75 19.29
C GLY A 15 -21.00 0.51 18.62
N THR A 16 -21.52 1.69 18.97
CA THR A 16 -21.01 2.96 18.46
C THR A 16 -19.64 3.34 19.02
N ASN A 17 -19.34 3.02 20.27
CA ASN A 17 -18.01 3.24 20.85
C ASN A 17 -16.96 2.34 20.22
N ILE A 18 -17.25 1.06 19.98
CA ILE A 18 -16.32 0.12 19.30
C ILE A 18 -16.03 0.59 17.86
N ILE A 19 -17.04 1.08 17.14
CA ILE A 19 -16.87 1.62 15.78
C ILE A 19 -16.05 2.92 15.82
N LEU A 20 -16.28 3.80 16.77
CA LEU A 20 -15.53 5.05 16.93
C LEU A 20 -14.08 4.81 17.36
N GLU A 21 -13.83 3.85 18.24
CA GLU A 21 -12.47 3.44 18.64
C GLU A 21 -11.72 2.82 17.45
N GLY A 22 -12.37 1.96 16.66
CA GLY A 22 -11.79 1.39 15.44
C GLY A 22 -11.37 2.46 14.41
N HIS A 23 -12.19 3.47 14.20
CA HIS A 23 -11.86 4.59 13.31
C HIS A 23 -10.76 5.51 13.84
N GLN A 24 -10.66 5.71 15.16
CA GLN A 24 -9.59 6.48 15.78
C GLN A 24 -8.24 5.73 15.71
N GLU A 25 -8.24 4.44 15.90
CA GLU A 25 -7.04 3.61 15.74
C GLU A 25 -6.57 3.56 14.29
N GLU A 26 -7.46 3.42 13.32
CA GLU A 26 -7.17 3.48 11.89
C GLU A 26 -6.54 4.82 11.50
N ALA A 27 -7.10 5.93 12.00
CA ALA A 27 -6.59 7.28 11.77
C ALA A 27 -5.17 7.48 12.32
N ALA A 28 -4.77 6.73 13.36
CA ALA A 28 -3.44 6.82 13.95
C ALA A 28 -2.41 5.93 13.22
N VAL A 29 -2.84 4.83 12.61
CA VAL A 29 -1.97 3.85 11.93
C VAL A 29 -1.47 4.36 10.59
N MET A 30 -2.35 4.97 9.78
CA MET A 30 -2.00 5.38 8.43
C MET A 30 -0.87 6.40 8.33
N PRO A 31 -0.82 7.47 9.16
CA PRO A 31 0.33 8.38 9.13
C PRO A 31 1.66 7.69 9.42
N LYS A 32 1.67 6.73 10.34
CA LYS A 32 2.88 5.94 10.67
C LYS A 32 3.27 5.03 9.49
N LEU A 33 2.31 4.37 8.86
CA LEU A 33 2.53 3.54 7.69
C LEU A 33 3.10 4.37 6.52
N ILE A 34 2.52 5.53 6.23
CA ILE A 34 3.02 6.46 5.21
C ILE A 34 4.45 6.88 5.51
N THR A 35 4.77 7.24 6.75
CA THR A 35 6.12 7.63 7.18
C THR A 35 7.11 6.50 6.93
N VAL A 36 6.79 5.28 7.30
CA VAL A 36 7.66 4.13 7.11
C VAL A 36 7.84 3.79 5.64
N LEU A 37 6.75 3.68 4.88
CA LEU A 37 6.83 3.38 3.45
C LEU A 37 7.64 4.44 2.69
N SER A 38 7.42 5.72 2.97
CA SER A 38 8.18 6.79 2.33
C SER A 38 9.67 6.74 2.69
N SER A 39 10.00 6.46 3.94
CA SER A 39 11.39 6.33 4.39
C SER A 39 12.10 5.14 3.73
N LEU A 40 11.42 3.98 3.63
CA LEU A 40 11.97 2.81 2.96
C LEU A 40 12.23 3.08 1.47
N LEU A 41 11.25 3.66 0.78
CA LEU A 41 11.39 4.00 -0.65
C LEU A 41 12.44 5.08 -0.90
N GLN A 42 12.55 6.07 -0.01
CA GLN A 42 13.57 7.10 -0.09
C GLN A 42 14.98 6.49 0.01
N ARG A 43 15.21 5.61 0.99
CA ARG A 43 16.52 4.92 1.16
C ARG A 43 16.87 4.08 -0.07
N VAL A 44 15.90 3.35 -0.63
CA VAL A 44 16.11 2.54 -1.84
C VAL A 44 16.45 3.44 -3.03
N ALA A 45 15.69 4.53 -3.25
CA ALA A 45 15.92 5.45 -4.34
C ALA A 45 17.30 6.12 -4.25
N GLU A 46 17.68 6.61 -3.09
CA GLU A 46 18.99 7.24 -2.85
C GLU A 46 20.16 6.27 -3.05
N SER A 47 20.03 5.05 -2.55
CA SER A 47 21.04 4.02 -2.74
C SER A 47 21.24 3.67 -4.22
N ASN A 48 20.14 3.55 -4.96
CA ASN A 48 20.19 3.27 -6.39
C ASN A 48 20.70 4.47 -7.19
N ASP A 49 20.33 5.70 -6.83
CA ASP A 49 20.88 6.92 -7.45
C ASP A 49 22.41 6.99 -7.36
N LEU A 50 22.97 6.59 -6.22
CA LEU A 50 24.43 6.50 -6.05
C LEU A 50 25.04 5.44 -6.95
N SER A 51 24.41 4.29 -7.05
CA SER A 51 24.89 3.16 -7.88
C SER A 51 24.81 3.48 -9.38
N GLN A 52 23.88 4.31 -9.79
CA GLN A 52 23.68 4.72 -11.20
C GLN A 52 24.88 5.44 -11.81
N ARG A 53 25.69 6.09 -11.00
CA ARG A 53 26.90 6.78 -11.46
C ARG A 53 27.90 5.86 -12.13
N PHE A 54 27.80 4.55 -11.87
CA PHE A 54 28.75 3.54 -12.34
C PHE A 54 28.16 2.57 -13.37
N HIS A 55 26.84 2.56 -13.55
CA HIS A 55 26.15 1.60 -14.46
C HIS A 55 25.06 2.32 -15.27
N PRO A 56 25.11 2.24 -16.62
CA PRO A 56 24.03 2.80 -17.45
C PRO A 56 22.72 2.05 -17.16
N GLN A 57 21.65 2.80 -16.95
CA GLN A 57 20.33 2.25 -16.67
C GLN A 57 19.44 2.27 -17.91
N LYS A 58 18.56 1.28 -17.98
CA LYS A 58 17.51 1.25 -18.97
C LYS A 58 16.46 2.30 -18.63
N ILE A 59 16.22 3.23 -19.56
CA ILE A 59 15.10 4.18 -19.46
C ILE A 59 13.81 3.44 -19.78
N SER A 60 12.75 3.69 -19.01
CA SER A 60 11.43 3.07 -19.18
C SER A 60 10.33 4.13 -19.07
N VAL A 61 9.08 3.74 -19.32
CA VAL A 61 7.89 4.59 -19.14
C VAL A 61 7.75 5.13 -17.72
N PHE A 62 8.35 4.45 -16.74
CA PHE A 62 8.31 4.88 -15.33
C PHE A 62 9.26 6.05 -15.04
N HIS A 63 10.21 6.35 -15.90
CA HIS A 63 11.13 7.47 -15.70
C HIS A 63 10.50 8.80 -16.08
N GLY A 64 10.50 9.76 -15.14
CA GLY A 64 10.21 11.15 -15.43
C GLY A 64 11.38 11.80 -16.19
N LEU A 65 11.09 12.84 -16.95
CA LEU A 65 12.13 13.67 -17.61
C LEU A 65 12.99 14.41 -16.58
N THR A 66 12.39 14.76 -15.45
CA THR A 66 13.03 15.43 -14.33
C THR A 66 12.65 14.74 -13.02
N ARG A 67 13.46 14.96 -11.99
CA ARG A 67 13.08 14.54 -10.63
C ARG A 67 11.87 15.34 -10.18
N PRO A 68 10.82 14.69 -9.65
CA PRO A 68 9.70 15.39 -9.04
C PRO A 68 10.18 16.26 -7.87
N THR A 69 9.58 17.45 -7.73
CA THR A 69 9.87 18.35 -6.60
C THR A 69 9.16 17.94 -5.32
N ILE A 70 8.05 17.22 -5.44
CA ILE A 70 7.31 16.68 -4.30
C ILE A 70 8.08 15.51 -3.68
N SER A 71 8.20 15.49 -2.34
CA SER A 71 8.82 14.37 -1.62
C SER A 71 7.98 13.09 -1.74
N ILE A 72 8.60 11.93 -1.58
CA ILE A 72 7.89 10.65 -1.56
C ILE A 72 6.85 10.63 -0.44
N HIS A 73 7.17 11.19 0.72
CA HIS A 73 6.25 11.30 1.85
C HIS A 73 4.99 12.12 1.49
N SER A 74 5.16 13.34 1.02
CA SER A 74 4.03 14.19 0.64
C SER A 74 3.23 13.62 -0.53
N TYR A 75 3.88 12.88 -1.42
CA TYR A 75 3.21 12.20 -2.52
C TYR A 75 2.36 11.02 -2.02
N LEU A 76 2.85 10.22 -1.07
CA LEU A 76 2.08 9.17 -0.40
C LEU A 76 0.90 9.72 0.39
N GLU A 77 1.09 10.82 1.14
CA GLU A 77 -0.01 11.51 1.82
C GLU A 77 -1.09 11.97 0.84
N ARG A 78 -0.68 12.52 -0.30
CA ARG A 78 -1.61 12.91 -1.37
C ARG A 78 -2.38 11.71 -1.93
N ILE A 79 -1.70 10.61 -2.21
CA ILE A 79 -2.36 9.39 -2.68
C ILE A 79 -3.35 8.89 -1.63
N PHE A 80 -2.94 8.79 -0.37
CA PHE A 80 -3.81 8.36 0.72
C PHE A 80 -5.06 9.25 0.83
N LYS A 81 -4.88 10.55 0.78
CA LYS A 81 -5.98 11.52 0.91
C LYS A 81 -7.02 11.40 -0.20
N TYR A 82 -6.61 11.10 -1.43
CA TYR A 82 -7.49 11.20 -2.60
C TYR A 82 -7.83 9.86 -3.25
N ALA A 83 -7.02 8.82 -3.10
CA ALA A 83 -7.25 7.55 -3.78
C ALA A 83 -8.38 6.71 -3.17
N ASN A 84 -8.77 6.99 -1.92
CA ASN A 84 -9.84 6.30 -1.20
C ASN A 84 -9.75 4.77 -1.27
N CYS A 85 -8.54 4.26 -1.13
CA CYS A 85 -8.29 2.83 -1.08
C CYS A 85 -8.00 2.37 0.35
N SER A 86 -8.20 1.08 0.62
CA SER A 86 -8.01 0.49 1.94
C SER A 86 -6.54 0.56 2.40
N PRO A 87 -6.26 0.58 3.71
CA PRO A 87 -4.88 0.49 4.21
C PRO A 87 -4.11 -0.72 3.67
N SER A 88 -4.79 -1.84 3.45
CA SER A 88 -4.21 -3.05 2.87
C SER A 88 -3.65 -2.81 1.47
N CYS A 89 -4.26 -1.92 0.68
CA CYS A 89 -3.77 -1.55 -0.64
C CYS A 89 -2.36 -0.96 -0.60
N PHE A 90 -2.02 -0.19 0.43
CA PHE A 90 -0.68 0.38 0.58
C PHE A 90 0.37 -0.69 0.93
N VAL A 91 0.00 -1.68 1.76
CA VAL A 91 0.86 -2.82 2.04
C VAL A 91 1.08 -3.66 0.78
N VAL A 92 0.01 -3.97 0.05
CA VAL A 92 0.08 -4.74 -1.20
C VAL A 92 0.82 -3.96 -2.29
N ALA A 93 0.63 -2.65 -2.38
CA ALA A 93 1.41 -1.80 -3.28
C ALA A 93 2.92 -1.90 -2.99
N TYR A 94 3.31 -1.93 -1.72
CA TYR A 94 4.70 -2.15 -1.33
C TYR A 94 5.20 -3.55 -1.70
N VAL A 95 4.37 -4.59 -1.51
CA VAL A 95 4.69 -5.95 -2.00
C VAL A 95 4.94 -5.95 -3.51
N TYR A 96 4.12 -5.22 -4.28
CA TYR A 96 4.29 -5.15 -5.73
C TYR A 96 5.55 -4.39 -6.14
N LEU A 97 5.93 -3.33 -5.42
CA LEU A 97 7.19 -2.61 -5.65
C LEU A 97 8.40 -3.50 -5.34
N ASP A 98 8.35 -4.29 -4.29
CA ASP A 98 9.41 -5.24 -3.96
C ASP A 98 9.52 -6.34 -5.03
N ARG A 99 8.40 -6.91 -5.48
CA ARG A 99 8.37 -7.86 -6.60
C ARG A 99 8.91 -7.25 -7.89
N PHE A 100 8.55 -5.99 -8.18
CA PHE A 100 9.06 -5.25 -9.33
C PHE A 100 10.59 -5.15 -9.27
N ALA A 101 11.14 -4.72 -8.15
CA ALA A 101 12.58 -4.59 -7.95
C ALA A 101 13.32 -5.93 -8.15
N GLN A 102 12.74 -7.03 -7.67
CA GLN A 102 13.30 -8.37 -7.82
C GLN A 102 13.27 -8.88 -9.27
N LYS A 103 12.17 -8.60 -9.99
CA LYS A 103 11.98 -9.09 -11.37
C LYS A 103 12.63 -8.20 -12.42
N GLN A 104 12.89 -6.94 -12.11
CA GLN A 104 13.46 -5.94 -13.00
C GLN A 104 14.80 -5.39 -12.48
N PRO A 105 15.83 -6.23 -12.32
CA PRO A 105 17.10 -5.78 -11.74
C PRO A 105 17.82 -4.73 -12.60
N SER A 106 17.52 -4.68 -13.91
CA SER A 106 18.03 -3.64 -14.83
C SER A 106 17.29 -2.32 -14.76
N LEU A 107 16.22 -2.26 -13.97
CA LEU A 107 15.35 -1.10 -13.81
C LEU A 107 15.16 -0.78 -12.31
N PRO A 108 16.22 -0.41 -11.59
CA PRO A 108 16.14 -0.16 -10.16
C PRO A 108 15.26 1.06 -9.85
N ILE A 109 14.57 1.01 -8.70
CA ILE A 109 13.76 2.12 -8.20
C ILE A 109 14.68 3.26 -7.81
N ASN A 110 14.50 4.44 -8.40
CA ASN A 110 15.34 5.61 -8.20
C ASN A 110 14.52 6.91 -8.14
N SER A 111 15.17 8.04 -7.92
CA SER A 111 14.50 9.35 -7.79
C SER A 111 13.72 9.78 -9.03
N PHE A 112 14.00 9.23 -10.22
CA PHE A 112 13.29 9.58 -11.45
C PHE A 112 12.06 8.72 -11.71
N ASN A 113 11.93 7.54 -11.08
CA ASN A 113 10.86 6.61 -11.37
C ASN A 113 9.97 6.25 -10.16
N VAL A 114 10.43 6.49 -8.93
CA VAL A 114 9.73 6.04 -7.71
C VAL A 114 8.29 6.56 -7.62
N HIS A 115 8.03 7.80 -8.00
CA HIS A 115 6.69 8.39 -7.92
C HIS A 115 5.72 7.71 -8.91
N ARG A 116 6.15 7.49 -10.13
CA ARG A 116 5.34 6.79 -11.15
C ARG A 116 5.11 5.33 -10.79
N LEU A 117 6.12 4.63 -10.29
CA LEU A 117 5.99 3.28 -9.78
C LEU A 117 5.03 3.21 -8.59
N LEU A 118 5.10 4.18 -7.69
CA LEU A 118 4.26 4.23 -6.49
C LEU A 118 2.78 4.40 -6.83
N ILE A 119 2.42 5.41 -7.65
CA ILE A 119 1.01 5.61 -8.03
C ILE A 119 0.47 4.41 -8.82
N THR A 120 1.30 3.80 -9.66
CA THR A 120 0.91 2.63 -10.44
C THR A 120 0.69 1.41 -9.56
N SER A 121 1.59 1.18 -8.58
CA SER A 121 1.43 0.07 -7.63
C SER A 121 0.17 0.21 -6.78
N VAL A 122 -0.18 1.42 -6.36
CA VAL A 122 -1.43 1.68 -5.61
C VAL A 122 -2.64 1.47 -6.51
N LEU A 123 -2.64 1.97 -7.75
CA LEU A 123 -3.71 1.72 -8.71
C LEU A 123 -3.96 0.22 -8.90
N VAL A 124 -2.91 -0.55 -9.17
CA VAL A 124 -3.02 -1.99 -9.42
C VAL A 124 -3.47 -2.73 -8.16
N SER A 125 -2.95 -2.37 -6.98
CA SER A 125 -3.38 -2.97 -5.72
C SER A 125 -4.85 -2.66 -5.42
N ALA A 126 -5.31 -1.44 -5.62
CA ALA A 126 -6.70 -1.06 -5.40
C ALA A 126 -7.64 -1.83 -6.35
N LYS A 127 -7.29 -1.94 -7.63
CA LYS A 127 -8.09 -2.70 -8.60
C LYS A 127 -8.17 -4.20 -8.28
N PHE A 128 -7.13 -4.74 -7.65
CA PHE A 128 -7.08 -6.16 -7.32
C PHE A 128 -7.68 -6.48 -5.95
N MET A 129 -7.61 -5.53 -4.99
CA MET A 129 -7.95 -5.76 -3.59
C MET A 129 -9.31 -5.21 -3.18
N ASP A 130 -9.71 -4.05 -3.72
CA ASP A 130 -10.88 -3.33 -3.29
C ASP A 130 -12.08 -3.60 -4.22
N ASP A 131 -13.25 -3.82 -3.63
CA ASP A 131 -14.50 -4.00 -4.38
C ASP A 131 -14.90 -2.73 -5.14
N ILE A 132 -14.55 -1.56 -4.60
CA ILE A 132 -14.82 -0.25 -5.18
C ILE A 132 -13.51 0.50 -5.36
N TYR A 133 -13.18 0.85 -6.60
CA TYR A 133 -11.99 1.62 -6.95
C TYR A 133 -12.29 2.65 -8.03
N TYR A 134 -11.46 3.69 -8.09
CA TYR A 134 -11.56 4.70 -9.13
C TYR A 134 -10.91 4.24 -10.44
N ASN A 135 -11.31 4.88 -11.56
CA ASN A 135 -10.73 4.60 -12.87
C ASN A 135 -9.33 5.24 -13.04
N ASN A 136 -8.65 4.91 -14.13
CA ASN A 136 -7.31 5.41 -14.43
C ASN A 136 -7.26 6.93 -14.58
N ALA A 137 -8.31 7.56 -15.09
CA ALA A 137 -8.37 9.02 -15.22
C ALA A 137 -8.32 9.71 -13.86
N PHE A 138 -8.95 9.13 -12.85
CA PHE A 138 -8.89 9.63 -11.48
C PHE A 138 -7.50 9.46 -10.87
N TYR A 139 -6.92 8.27 -10.98
CA TYR A 139 -5.56 8.02 -10.50
C TYR A 139 -4.51 8.85 -11.22
N ALA A 140 -4.70 9.14 -12.51
CA ALA A 140 -3.85 10.05 -13.27
C ALA A 140 -3.84 11.46 -12.67
N LYS A 141 -5.02 11.99 -12.30
CA LYS A 141 -5.12 13.27 -11.57
C LYS A 141 -4.40 13.24 -10.23
N VAL A 142 -4.61 12.18 -9.45
CA VAL A 142 -3.94 12.01 -8.15
C VAL A 142 -2.42 11.95 -8.35
N GLY A 143 -1.97 11.19 -9.34
CA GLY A 143 -0.55 10.98 -9.65
C GLY A 143 0.14 12.16 -10.33
N GLY A 144 -0.62 13.11 -10.89
CA GLY A 144 -0.07 14.23 -11.65
C GLY A 144 0.49 13.81 -13.01
N VAL A 145 -0.12 12.81 -13.65
CA VAL A 145 0.19 12.31 -14.99
C VAL A 145 -1.05 12.38 -15.89
N SER A 146 -0.89 12.24 -17.21
CA SER A 146 -2.03 12.12 -18.11
C SER A 146 -2.71 10.75 -18.00
N THR A 147 -3.98 10.66 -18.41
CA THR A 147 -4.70 9.38 -18.47
C THR A 147 -4.01 8.38 -19.38
N THR A 148 -3.49 8.85 -20.51
CA THR A 148 -2.73 8.02 -21.45
C THR A 148 -1.45 7.46 -20.82
N GLU A 149 -0.70 8.29 -20.09
CA GLU A 149 0.47 7.83 -19.34
C GLU A 149 0.08 6.83 -18.28
N MET A 150 -1.00 7.07 -17.52
CA MET A 150 -1.45 6.15 -16.47
C MET A 150 -1.82 4.77 -17.03
N ASN A 151 -2.48 4.73 -18.20
CA ASN A 151 -2.80 3.48 -18.88
C ASN A 151 -1.54 2.71 -19.30
N LEU A 152 -0.54 3.40 -19.84
CA LEU A 152 0.75 2.79 -20.21
C LEU A 152 1.51 2.27 -18.97
N LEU A 153 1.56 3.08 -17.91
CA LEU A 153 2.20 2.71 -16.65
C LEU A 153 1.57 1.44 -16.06
N GLU A 154 0.24 1.35 -16.06
CA GLU A 154 -0.47 0.17 -15.57
C GLU A 154 -0.11 -1.08 -16.36
N VAL A 155 -0.20 -1.01 -17.69
CA VAL A 155 0.09 -2.15 -18.55
C VAL A 155 1.53 -2.62 -18.39
N ASP A 156 2.48 -1.70 -18.46
CA ASP A 156 3.90 -2.04 -18.31
C ASP A 156 4.24 -2.59 -16.91
N PHE A 157 3.56 -2.09 -15.88
CA PHE A 157 3.73 -2.60 -14.53
C PHE A 157 3.21 -4.04 -14.38
N LEU A 158 2.05 -4.35 -14.96
CA LEU A 158 1.49 -5.69 -14.98
C LEU A 158 2.42 -6.68 -15.69
N PHE A 159 2.97 -6.29 -16.84
CA PHE A 159 3.97 -7.10 -17.55
C PHE A 159 5.26 -7.26 -16.74
N ALA A 160 5.75 -6.20 -16.10
CA ALA A 160 6.93 -6.24 -15.27
C ALA A 160 6.77 -7.19 -14.07
N LEU A 161 5.56 -7.29 -13.50
CA LEU A 161 5.22 -8.25 -12.45
C LEU A 161 4.96 -9.67 -12.99
N GLY A 162 4.83 -9.85 -14.31
CA GLY A 162 4.38 -11.11 -14.91
C GLY A 162 2.97 -11.48 -14.48
N PHE A 163 2.11 -10.48 -14.25
CA PHE A 163 0.72 -10.64 -13.76
C PHE A 163 0.59 -11.39 -12.43
N GLN A 164 1.67 -11.50 -11.66
CA GLN A 164 1.65 -12.15 -10.34
C GLN A 164 1.15 -11.17 -9.28
N LEU A 165 -0.17 -11.00 -9.21
CA LEU A 165 -0.82 -10.05 -8.30
C LEU A 165 -1.26 -10.70 -6.99
N ASN A 166 -1.48 -12.02 -6.97
CA ASN A 166 -1.91 -12.70 -5.76
C ASN A 166 -0.88 -12.53 -4.62
N VAL A 167 -1.37 -12.13 -3.46
CA VAL A 167 -0.60 -12.03 -2.20
C VAL A 167 -1.25 -12.97 -1.20
N THR A 168 -0.56 -14.06 -0.85
CA THR A 168 -1.08 -15.00 0.14
C THR A 168 -1.21 -14.35 1.51
N PRO A 169 -2.13 -14.80 2.39
CA PRO A 169 -2.22 -14.33 3.77
C PRO A 169 -0.88 -14.39 4.50
N ALA A 170 -0.11 -15.45 4.33
CA ALA A 170 1.21 -15.61 4.94
C ALA A 170 2.20 -14.54 4.46
N ALA A 171 2.25 -14.25 3.15
CA ALA A 171 3.10 -13.20 2.60
C ALA A 171 2.65 -11.82 3.12
N PHE A 172 1.35 -11.52 3.09
CA PHE A 172 0.82 -10.27 3.63
C PHE A 172 1.21 -10.06 5.09
N TYR A 173 1.06 -11.07 5.93
CA TYR A 173 1.45 -11.00 7.34
C TYR A 173 2.95 -10.81 7.55
N THR A 174 3.79 -11.39 6.68
CA THR A 174 5.24 -11.17 6.72
C THR A 174 5.58 -9.71 6.46
N TYR A 175 4.97 -9.09 5.43
CA TYR A 175 5.18 -7.67 5.14
C TYR A 175 4.62 -6.76 6.22
N CYS A 176 3.43 -7.04 6.76
CA CYS A 176 2.90 -6.31 7.91
C CYS A 176 3.85 -6.34 9.11
N SER A 177 4.40 -7.49 9.44
CA SER A 177 5.33 -7.66 10.56
C SER A 177 6.66 -6.92 10.33
N TYR A 178 7.16 -6.92 9.08
CA TYR A 178 8.33 -6.15 8.68
C TYR A 178 8.08 -4.65 8.83
N LEU A 179 6.99 -4.13 8.27
CA LEU A 179 6.63 -2.72 8.35
C LEU A 179 6.42 -2.27 9.79
N GLN A 180 5.78 -3.10 10.62
CA GLN A 180 5.59 -2.82 12.04
C GLN A 180 6.94 -2.71 12.79
N ARG A 181 7.89 -3.59 12.50
CA ARG A 181 9.24 -3.51 13.07
C ARG A 181 9.95 -2.22 12.65
N GLU A 182 9.86 -1.83 11.39
CA GLU A 182 10.44 -0.58 10.89
C GLU A 182 9.81 0.65 11.57
N MET A 183 8.48 0.64 11.80
CA MET A 183 7.79 1.68 12.57
C MET A 183 8.36 1.83 13.98
N PHE A 184 8.61 0.70 14.64
CA PHE A 184 9.17 0.68 15.98
C PHE A 184 10.60 1.25 16.01
N LEU A 185 11.43 0.87 15.04
CA LEU A 185 12.81 1.34 14.95
C LEU A 185 12.94 2.83 14.62
N GLN A 186 11.95 3.41 13.91
CA GLN A 186 11.92 4.82 13.55
C GLN A 186 11.33 5.73 14.63
N SER A 187 10.74 5.16 15.69
CA SER A 187 10.16 5.90 16.81
C SER A 187 11.17 6.01 17.94
N PRO A 188 11.89 7.14 18.10
CA PRO A 188 12.79 7.30 19.25
C PRO A 188 11.95 7.54 20.50
N LEU A 189 12.03 6.62 21.46
CA LEU A 189 11.70 6.79 22.89
C LEU A 189 10.25 7.25 23.21
N GLN A 190 9.27 6.40 22.91
CA GLN A 190 8.11 6.29 23.78
C GLN A 190 7.94 4.82 24.18
N LEU A 191 8.12 4.57 25.47
CA LEU A 191 7.75 3.31 26.16
C LEU A 191 6.22 3.19 26.22
N GLU A 192 5.56 3.28 25.06
CA GLU A 192 4.16 2.91 24.92
C GLU A 192 4.16 1.51 24.32
N GLU A 193 3.26 0.69 24.81
CA GLU A 193 3.01 -0.67 24.32
C GLU A 193 3.04 -0.71 22.79
N PRO A 194 3.62 -1.74 22.18
CA PRO A 194 3.69 -1.83 20.72
C PRO A 194 2.27 -1.76 20.20
N LEU A 195 1.95 -0.63 19.54
CA LEU A 195 0.68 -0.46 18.86
C LEU A 195 0.47 -1.67 17.96
N ASN A 196 -0.68 -2.30 18.09
CA ASN A 196 -1.02 -3.56 17.44
C ASN A 196 -1.29 -3.38 15.92
N VAL A 197 -0.43 -2.55 15.27
CA VAL A 197 -0.51 -2.20 13.85
C VAL A 197 -0.56 -3.43 12.97
N GLY A 198 0.26 -4.44 13.31
CA GLY A 198 0.25 -5.70 12.58
C GLY A 198 -1.07 -6.47 12.72
N ARG A 199 -1.76 -6.37 13.87
CA ARG A 199 -3.07 -6.98 14.06
C ARG A 199 -4.15 -6.21 13.33
N GLN A 200 -4.08 -4.88 13.32
CA GLN A 200 -5.01 -4.02 12.61
C GLN A 200 -4.89 -4.19 11.09
N LEU A 201 -3.68 -4.14 10.52
CA LEU A 201 -3.47 -4.39 9.10
C LEU A 201 -3.89 -5.83 8.71
N LYS A 202 -3.72 -6.81 9.61
CA LYS A 202 -4.19 -8.20 9.41
C LYS A 202 -5.71 -8.31 9.38
N GLN A 203 -6.41 -7.50 10.15
CA GLN A 203 -7.87 -7.50 10.21
C GLN A 203 -8.51 -7.10 8.87
N TYR A 204 -7.90 -6.20 8.12
CA TYR A 204 -8.36 -5.82 6.77
C TYR A 204 -8.18 -6.92 5.71
N HIS A 205 -7.32 -7.92 5.98
CA HIS A 205 -7.13 -9.04 5.06
C HIS A 205 -8.18 -10.15 5.24
N CYS A 206 -8.91 -10.19 6.35
CA CYS A 206 -9.94 -11.22 6.58
C CYS A 206 -11.14 -11.12 5.65
N CYS A 207 -11.21 -10.11 4.77
CA CYS A 207 -12.20 -10.04 3.70
C CYS A 207 -11.87 -10.94 2.49
N PHE A 208 -10.67 -11.52 2.43
CA PHE A 208 -10.36 -12.62 1.52
C PHE A 208 -10.87 -13.91 2.15
N SER A 209 -12.07 -14.32 1.77
CA SER A 209 -12.70 -15.54 2.25
C SER A 209 -11.80 -16.76 2.00
N GLU A 210 -11.71 -17.63 2.99
CA GLU A 210 -11.07 -18.95 2.87
C GLU A 210 -11.67 -19.80 1.73
N ASP A 211 -12.81 -19.41 1.19
CA ASP A 211 -13.54 -20.09 0.11
C ASP A 211 -12.84 -20.04 -1.27
N GLU A 212 -12.03 -19.01 -1.57
CA GLU A 212 -11.30 -18.98 -2.85
C GLU A 212 -10.09 -19.90 -2.88
N CYS A 213 -9.51 -20.23 -1.73
CA CYS A 213 -8.38 -21.17 -1.66
C CYS A 213 -8.83 -22.62 -1.95
N ALA A 214 -10.11 -22.96 -1.75
CA ALA A 214 -10.68 -24.27 -2.05
C ALA A 214 -10.96 -24.46 -3.56
N HIS A 215 -11.29 -23.39 -4.29
CA HIS A 215 -11.61 -23.48 -5.72
C HIS A 215 -10.39 -23.64 -6.63
N GLN A 216 -9.22 -23.10 -6.22
CA GLN A 216 -7.99 -23.29 -6.99
C GLN A 216 -7.41 -24.72 -6.91
N LYS A 217 -7.79 -25.50 -5.90
CA LYS A 217 -7.38 -26.92 -5.81
C LYS A 217 -8.16 -27.85 -6.74
N GLN A 218 -9.31 -27.43 -7.28
CA GLN A 218 -10.11 -28.24 -8.20
C GLN A 218 -9.78 -28.04 -9.69
N LEU A 219 -8.97 -27.04 -10.04
CA LEU A 219 -8.58 -26.77 -11.45
C LEU A 219 -7.18 -27.29 -11.80
N ALA A 220 -6.53 -28.04 -10.91
CA ALA A 220 -5.21 -28.65 -11.09
C ALA A 220 -5.25 -30.18 -11.11
N VAL A 221 -6.25 -30.75 -11.82
CA VAL A 221 -6.29 -32.17 -12.17
C VAL A 221 -6.49 -32.31 -13.69
#